data_0f7fda7bbc543a18d68490b0902d99fb
#
_entry.id   0f7fda7bbc543a18d68490b0902d99fb
#
_cell.length_a   1.000
_cell.length_b   1.000
_cell.length_c   1.000
_cell.angle_alpha   90.00
_cell.angle_beta   90.00
_cell.angle_gamma   90.00
#
_symmetry.space_group_name_H-M   'P 1'
#
loop_
_entity.id
_entity.type
_entity.pdbx_description
1 polymer ?
#
loop_
_entity_poly.entity_id
_entity_poly.type
_entity_poly.pdbx_seq_one_letter_code
_entity_poly.pdbx_strand_id
1 'polypeptide(L)'
;MKRTLLALMLLVTPAVAATTEEIFAVYARGDYDQAARIGEAAHTASGYAIAARAVLAEDVLRDAPCMECLQRAERLARQAIAADPKDAFGQVWLAVALGYQSRIIGAVKARLRNTPAESKAALDIAVQADPKNPFAVSALGGWHIEVVRGGGAFLARALYGATEKEALALFDRAVKLDPGNVAVHYQVALSLLGFDAEKYHARIQAELRAAIAATAATAYEKKMQDRANELLGLVNRGPQEVLVARVRKYQGYPD
;
A
#
# COMPACT_ATOMS: atom_id res chain seq x y z
N MET A 1 -51.05 49.79 4.37
CA MET A 1 -49.65 49.49 4.74
C MET A 1 -49.30 48.15 4.09
N LYS A 2 -48.59 48.18 2.96
CA LYS A 2 -48.13 46.97 2.24
C LYS A 2 -46.74 46.60 2.78
N ARG A 3 -46.63 45.44 3.44
CA ARG A 3 -45.33 44.87 3.89
C ARG A 3 -44.73 44.09 2.73
N THR A 4 -43.68 44.62 2.13
CA THR A 4 -42.86 43.93 1.13
C THR A 4 -41.91 42.96 1.87
N LEU A 5 -42.13 41.66 1.74
CA LEU A 5 -41.17 40.65 2.20
C LEU A 5 -40.00 40.60 1.19
N LEU A 6 -38.83 41.01 1.64
CA LEU A 6 -37.58 40.86 0.89
C LEU A 6 -37.06 39.42 1.12
N ALA A 7 -37.20 38.56 0.12
CA ALA A 7 -36.63 37.21 0.15
C ALA A 7 -35.14 37.30 -0.12
N LEU A 8 -34.33 37.03 0.91
CA LEU A 8 -32.87 36.92 0.82
C LEU A 8 -32.55 35.58 0.16
N MET A 9 -32.26 35.55 -1.15
CA MET A 9 -31.71 34.40 -1.84
C MET A 9 -30.23 34.24 -1.42
N LEU A 10 -29.94 33.29 -0.55
CA LEU A 10 -28.60 32.82 -0.27
C LEU A 10 -28.07 32.09 -1.53
N LEU A 11 -27.17 32.74 -2.26
CA LEU A 11 -26.40 32.14 -3.34
C LEU A 11 -25.45 31.12 -2.70
N VAL A 12 -25.83 29.85 -2.70
CA VAL A 12 -24.92 28.74 -2.37
C VAL A 12 -24.00 28.57 -3.59
N THR A 13 -22.82 29.15 -3.52
CA THR A 13 -21.75 28.82 -4.48
C THR A 13 -21.38 27.34 -4.29
N PRO A 14 -21.42 26.51 -5.35
CA PRO A 14 -20.96 25.14 -5.22
C PRO A 14 -19.48 25.16 -4.80
N ALA A 15 -19.16 24.44 -3.71
CA ALA A 15 -17.76 24.24 -3.33
C ALA A 15 -17.07 23.53 -4.49
N VAL A 16 -16.01 24.14 -5.02
CA VAL A 16 -15.18 23.52 -6.06
C VAL A 16 -14.53 22.28 -5.43
N ALA A 17 -14.73 21.12 -6.05
CA ALA A 17 -14.09 19.89 -5.60
C ALA A 17 -12.55 20.03 -5.70
N ALA A 18 -11.84 19.54 -4.70
CA ALA A 18 -10.37 19.57 -4.69
C ALA A 18 -9.79 18.77 -5.87
N THR A 19 -8.75 19.32 -6.49
CA THR A 19 -8.04 18.64 -7.59
C THR A 19 -7.20 17.46 -7.07
N THR A 20 -6.81 16.56 -7.96
CA THR A 20 -5.93 15.43 -7.63
C THR A 20 -4.61 15.90 -7.01
N GLU A 21 -4.04 16.98 -7.53
CA GLU A 21 -2.79 17.59 -7.06
C GLU A 21 -2.94 18.16 -5.65
N GLU A 22 -4.04 18.84 -5.37
CA GLU A 22 -4.33 19.39 -4.04
C GLU A 22 -4.51 18.26 -3.01
N ILE A 23 -5.27 17.20 -3.35
CA ILE A 23 -5.46 16.03 -2.48
C ILE A 23 -4.12 15.35 -2.20
N PHE A 24 -3.31 15.15 -3.26
CA PHE A 24 -1.99 14.54 -3.11
C PHE A 24 -1.02 15.41 -2.31
N ALA A 25 -1.07 16.74 -2.46
CA ALA A 25 -0.24 17.65 -1.66
C ALA A 25 -0.55 17.56 -0.16
N VAL A 26 -1.82 17.35 0.22
CA VAL A 26 -2.22 17.11 1.61
C VAL A 26 -1.68 15.77 2.11
N TYR A 27 -1.83 14.69 1.31
CA TYR A 27 -1.23 13.38 1.60
C TYR A 27 0.29 13.48 1.79
N ALA A 28 0.97 14.18 0.87
CA ALA A 28 2.43 14.28 0.87
C ALA A 28 2.99 14.94 2.14
N ARG A 29 2.25 15.86 2.75
CA ARG A 29 2.62 16.47 4.03
C ARG A 29 2.37 15.58 5.25
N GLY A 30 1.65 14.47 5.09
CA GLY A 30 1.31 13.54 6.17
C GLY A 30 -0.05 13.79 6.83
N ASP A 31 -0.87 14.68 6.29
CA ASP A 31 -2.22 14.98 6.78
C ASP A 31 -3.21 13.93 6.24
N TYR A 32 -3.00 12.66 6.61
CA TYR A 32 -3.67 11.51 5.97
C TYR A 32 -5.19 11.54 6.16
N ASP A 33 -5.68 11.86 7.36
CA ASP A 33 -7.10 11.96 7.62
C ASP A 33 -7.75 13.06 6.78
N GLN A 34 -7.11 14.23 6.64
CA GLN A 34 -7.58 15.30 5.78
C GLN A 34 -7.53 14.88 4.30
N ALA A 35 -6.43 14.27 3.84
CA ALA A 35 -6.32 13.77 2.47
C ALA A 35 -7.41 12.75 2.13
N ALA A 36 -7.73 11.85 3.07
CA ALA A 36 -8.81 10.90 2.91
C ALA A 36 -10.18 11.58 2.79
N ARG A 37 -10.48 12.57 3.65
CA ARG A 37 -11.76 13.29 3.60
C ARG A 37 -11.96 14.08 2.30
N ILE A 38 -10.98 14.88 1.88
CA ILE A 38 -11.11 15.69 0.66
C ILE A 38 -11.07 14.82 -0.60
N GLY A 39 -10.31 13.72 -0.60
CA GLY A 39 -10.28 12.76 -1.69
C GLY A 39 -11.61 12.02 -1.86
N GLU A 40 -12.25 11.62 -0.76
CA GLU A 40 -13.59 11.04 -0.75
C GLU A 40 -14.64 12.03 -1.24
N ALA A 41 -14.57 13.28 -0.79
CA ALA A 41 -15.50 14.36 -1.19
C ALA A 41 -15.35 14.80 -2.65
N ALA A 42 -14.22 14.52 -3.31
CA ALA A 42 -14.00 14.85 -4.72
C ALA A 42 -14.82 13.96 -5.68
N HIS A 43 -15.30 12.79 -5.24
CA HIS A 43 -16.11 11.83 -6.02
C HIS A 43 -15.48 11.44 -7.38
N THR A 44 -14.15 11.42 -7.48
CA THR A 44 -13.39 11.02 -8.67
C THR A 44 -12.58 9.74 -8.41
N ALA A 45 -12.23 8.99 -9.46
CA ALA A 45 -11.39 7.80 -9.32
C ALA A 45 -10.07 8.11 -8.60
N SER A 46 -9.35 9.13 -9.04
CA SER A 46 -8.09 9.57 -8.43
C SER A 46 -8.26 10.06 -6.98
N GLY A 47 -9.34 10.79 -6.69
CA GLY A 47 -9.67 11.22 -5.32
C GLY A 47 -9.88 10.05 -4.38
N TYR A 48 -10.70 9.08 -4.78
CA TYR A 48 -10.92 7.86 -4.01
C TYR A 48 -9.63 7.02 -3.86
N ALA A 49 -8.81 6.92 -4.92
CA ALA A 49 -7.54 6.18 -4.85
C ALA A 49 -6.55 6.84 -3.87
N ILE A 50 -6.42 8.17 -3.88
CA ILE A 50 -5.57 8.89 -2.91
C ILE A 50 -6.14 8.76 -1.49
N ALA A 51 -7.47 8.82 -1.33
CA ALA A 51 -8.12 8.60 -0.04
C ALA A 51 -7.84 7.20 0.52
N ALA A 52 -7.94 6.15 -0.31
CA ALA A 52 -7.58 4.79 0.08
C ALA A 52 -6.11 4.68 0.49
N ARG A 53 -5.20 5.28 -0.29
CA ARG A 53 -3.77 5.37 0.02
C ARG A 53 -3.52 6.07 1.36
N ALA A 54 -4.22 7.15 1.64
CA ALA A 54 -4.05 7.93 2.86
C ALA A 54 -4.48 7.13 4.10
N VAL A 55 -5.63 6.46 4.04
CA VAL A 55 -6.08 5.56 5.13
C VAL A 55 -5.10 4.42 5.36
N LEU A 56 -4.57 3.80 4.29
CA LEU A 56 -3.56 2.74 4.39
C LEU A 56 -2.24 3.26 4.96
N ALA A 57 -1.79 4.46 4.54
CA ALA A 57 -0.57 5.05 5.07
C ALA A 57 -0.67 5.30 6.58
N GLU A 58 -1.79 5.85 7.03
CA GLU A 58 -2.04 6.07 8.45
C GLU A 58 -2.06 4.76 9.24
N ASP A 59 -2.76 3.72 8.72
CA ASP A 59 -2.85 2.41 9.38
C ASP A 59 -1.47 1.73 9.47
N VAL A 60 -0.71 1.71 8.37
CA VAL A 60 0.64 1.12 8.33
C VAL A 60 1.61 1.80 9.30
N LEU A 61 1.42 3.10 9.57
CA LEU A 61 2.26 3.85 10.51
C LEU A 61 1.86 3.65 11.96
N ARG A 62 0.71 3.06 12.23
CA ARG A 62 0.27 2.70 13.59
C ARG A 62 1.07 1.52 14.13
N ASP A 63 1.06 1.40 15.45
CA ASP A 63 1.73 0.28 16.12
C ASP A 63 0.88 -1.00 16.14
N ALA A 64 -0.41 -0.90 15.87
CA ALA A 64 -1.34 -2.01 15.79
C ALA A 64 -2.25 -1.87 14.57
N PRO A 65 -2.49 -2.95 13.81
CA PRO A 65 -3.36 -2.92 12.64
C PRO A 65 -4.82 -2.68 13.02
N CYS A 66 -5.52 -1.84 12.25
CA CYS A 66 -6.92 -1.47 12.45
C CYS A 66 -7.80 -2.09 11.36
N MET A 67 -8.55 -3.15 11.68
CA MET A 67 -9.42 -3.82 10.69
C MET A 67 -10.45 -2.87 10.06
N GLU A 68 -11.07 -1.99 10.83
CA GLU A 68 -12.05 -1.02 10.32
C GLU A 68 -11.41 -0.01 9.37
N CYS A 69 -10.17 0.41 9.67
CA CYS A 69 -9.40 1.30 8.80
C CYS A 69 -9.10 0.62 7.46
N LEU A 70 -8.67 -0.64 7.49
CA LEU A 70 -8.40 -1.44 6.29
C LEU A 70 -9.66 -1.68 5.46
N GLN A 71 -10.80 -1.92 6.09
CA GLN A 71 -12.09 -2.03 5.41
C GLN A 71 -12.55 -0.68 4.81
N ARG A 72 -12.25 0.45 5.47
CA ARG A 72 -12.49 1.78 4.88
C ARG A 72 -11.62 1.97 3.63
N ALA A 73 -10.34 1.65 3.70
CA ALA A 73 -9.44 1.72 2.55
C ALA A 73 -9.91 0.83 1.38
N GLU A 74 -10.37 -0.38 1.68
CA GLU A 74 -10.96 -1.29 0.69
C GLU A 74 -12.20 -0.66 0.02
N ARG A 75 -13.14 -0.10 0.79
CA ARG A 75 -14.33 0.57 0.22
C ARG A 75 -13.94 1.73 -0.69
N LEU A 76 -12.99 2.56 -0.28
CA LEU A 76 -12.50 3.69 -1.08
C LEU A 76 -11.83 3.21 -2.37
N ALA A 77 -11.00 2.18 -2.30
CA ALA A 77 -10.37 1.58 -3.48
C ALA A 77 -11.43 1.01 -4.45
N ARG A 78 -12.48 0.36 -3.94
CA ARG A 78 -13.61 -0.11 -4.77
C ARG A 78 -14.40 1.04 -5.39
N GLN A 79 -14.54 2.18 -4.71
CA GLN A 79 -15.16 3.39 -5.27
C GLN A 79 -14.30 3.98 -6.40
N ALA A 80 -12.96 3.99 -6.25
CA ALA A 80 -12.04 4.37 -7.33
C ALA A 80 -12.23 3.49 -8.57
N ILE A 81 -12.25 2.17 -8.39
CA ILE A 81 -12.46 1.18 -9.46
C ILE A 81 -13.85 1.31 -10.09
N ALA A 82 -14.89 1.60 -9.30
CA ALA A 82 -16.24 1.81 -9.83
C ALA A 82 -16.33 3.09 -10.68
N ALA A 83 -15.57 4.13 -10.33
CA ALA A 83 -15.50 5.37 -11.11
C ALA A 83 -14.63 5.22 -12.37
N ASP A 84 -13.54 4.45 -12.30
CA ASP A 84 -12.69 4.06 -13.43
C ASP A 84 -12.12 2.64 -13.22
N PRO A 85 -12.65 1.62 -13.92
CA PRO A 85 -12.18 0.24 -13.79
C PRO A 85 -10.71 0.01 -14.17
N LYS A 86 -10.10 0.96 -14.89
CA LYS A 86 -8.68 0.94 -15.29
C LYS A 86 -7.79 1.80 -14.41
N ASP A 87 -8.32 2.41 -13.35
CA ASP A 87 -7.49 3.14 -12.40
C ASP A 87 -6.49 2.19 -11.71
N ALA A 88 -5.21 2.29 -12.11
CA ALA A 88 -4.17 1.40 -11.62
C ALA A 88 -3.96 1.55 -10.11
N PHE A 89 -4.13 2.76 -9.55
CA PHE A 89 -3.94 2.99 -8.12
C PHE A 89 -5.11 2.46 -7.29
N GLY A 90 -6.36 2.58 -7.76
CA GLY A 90 -7.50 1.94 -7.11
C GLY A 90 -7.32 0.43 -7.00
N GLN A 91 -6.85 -0.21 -8.07
CA GLN A 91 -6.55 -1.63 -8.09
C GLN A 91 -5.41 -2.01 -7.11
N VAL A 92 -4.32 -1.23 -7.10
CA VAL A 92 -3.19 -1.44 -6.16
C VAL A 92 -3.68 -1.33 -4.72
N TRP A 93 -4.41 -0.28 -4.37
CA TRP A 93 -4.82 -0.05 -2.99
C TRP A 93 -5.89 -1.04 -2.52
N LEU A 94 -6.74 -1.55 -3.42
CA LEU A 94 -7.60 -2.68 -3.13
C LEU A 94 -6.78 -3.90 -2.72
N ALA A 95 -5.79 -4.29 -3.52
CA ALA A 95 -4.96 -5.45 -3.24
C ALA A 95 -4.16 -5.29 -1.94
N VAL A 96 -3.64 -4.09 -1.67
CA VAL A 96 -2.91 -3.78 -0.42
C VAL A 96 -3.84 -3.89 0.79
N ALA A 97 -5.04 -3.29 0.74
CA ALA A 97 -6.02 -3.37 1.83
C ALA A 97 -6.40 -4.83 2.13
N LEU A 98 -6.69 -5.63 1.10
CA LEU A 98 -7.00 -7.05 1.23
C LEU A 98 -5.81 -7.85 1.79
N GLY A 99 -4.58 -7.52 1.39
CA GLY A 99 -3.36 -8.14 1.90
C GLY A 99 -3.18 -7.91 3.40
N TYR A 100 -3.32 -6.69 3.88
CA TYR A 100 -3.26 -6.38 5.31
C TYR A 100 -4.39 -7.03 6.11
N GLN A 101 -5.64 -7.01 5.60
CA GLN A 101 -6.75 -7.73 6.22
C GLN A 101 -6.45 -9.23 6.34
N SER A 102 -5.84 -9.83 5.31
CA SER A 102 -5.47 -11.25 5.30
C SER A 102 -4.48 -11.61 6.41
N ARG A 103 -3.56 -10.71 6.75
CA ARG A 103 -2.61 -10.90 7.86
C ARG A 103 -3.30 -10.91 9.22
N ILE A 104 -4.35 -10.12 9.39
CA ILE A 104 -5.14 -10.08 10.63
C ILE A 104 -6.01 -11.34 10.77
N ILE A 105 -6.71 -11.75 9.70
CA ILE A 105 -7.64 -12.89 9.77
C ILE A 105 -6.96 -14.24 9.64
N GLY A 106 -5.71 -14.29 9.19
CA GLY A 106 -4.93 -15.49 8.95
C GLY A 106 -5.20 -16.19 7.61
N ALA A 107 -4.23 -16.96 7.14
CA ALA A 107 -4.21 -17.54 5.79
C ALA A 107 -5.43 -18.42 5.45
N VAL A 108 -5.93 -19.20 6.42
CA VAL A 108 -7.10 -20.08 6.22
C VAL A 108 -8.36 -19.26 5.94
N LYS A 109 -8.65 -18.26 6.77
CA LYS A 109 -9.83 -17.40 6.59
C LYS A 109 -9.70 -16.55 5.33
N ALA A 110 -8.51 -16.04 5.02
CA ALA A 110 -8.24 -15.29 3.78
C ALA A 110 -8.54 -16.15 2.54
N ARG A 111 -8.12 -17.43 2.55
CA ARG A 111 -8.43 -18.36 1.46
C ARG A 111 -9.93 -18.61 1.32
N LEU A 112 -10.63 -18.84 2.42
CA LEU A 112 -12.09 -19.05 2.42
C LEU A 112 -12.85 -17.83 1.87
N ARG A 113 -12.32 -16.63 2.06
CA ARG A 113 -12.86 -15.37 1.53
C ARG A 113 -12.36 -15.05 0.11
N ASN A 114 -11.59 -15.95 -0.49
CA ASN A 114 -10.99 -15.76 -1.83
C ASN A 114 -10.08 -14.51 -1.95
N THR A 115 -9.63 -13.96 -0.83
CA THR A 115 -8.84 -12.72 -0.78
C THR A 115 -7.54 -12.79 -1.61
N PRO A 116 -6.76 -13.91 -1.59
CA PRO A 116 -5.54 -13.98 -2.40
C PRO A 116 -5.80 -13.90 -3.91
N ALA A 117 -6.86 -14.55 -4.40
CA ALA A 117 -7.20 -14.51 -5.82
C ALA A 117 -7.73 -13.13 -6.25
N GLU A 118 -8.54 -12.51 -5.40
CA GLU A 118 -9.03 -11.15 -5.66
C GLU A 118 -7.91 -10.12 -5.68
N SER A 119 -6.97 -10.18 -4.71
CA SER A 119 -5.79 -9.32 -4.68
C SER A 119 -4.94 -9.50 -5.93
N LYS A 120 -4.76 -10.76 -6.40
CA LYS A 120 -4.01 -11.01 -7.63
C LYS A 120 -4.69 -10.41 -8.85
N ALA A 121 -5.98 -10.62 -9.00
CA ALA A 121 -6.75 -10.08 -10.13
C ALA A 121 -6.64 -8.55 -10.19
N ALA A 122 -6.76 -7.87 -9.05
CA ALA A 122 -6.58 -6.43 -8.97
C ALA A 122 -5.16 -5.99 -9.39
N LEU A 123 -4.12 -6.67 -8.90
CA LEU A 123 -2.73 -6.35 -9.28
C LEU A 123 -2.42 -6.66 -10.75
N ASP A 124 -2.98 -7.71 -11.30
CA ASP A 124 -2.85 -8.03 -12.73
C ASP A 124 -3.45 -6.90 -13.59
N ILE A 125 -4.64 -6.40 -13.22
CA ILE A 125 -5.29 -5.26 -13.87
C ILE A 125 -4.43 -4.00 -13.72
N ALA A 126 -3.91 -3.71 -12.52
CA ALA A 126 -3.05 -2.55 -12.27
C ALA A 126 -1.79 -2.56 -13.14
N VAL A 127 -1.10 -3.70 -13.22
CA VAL A 127 0.12 -3.86 -14.05
C VAL A 127 -0.21 -3.81 -15.55
N GLN A 128 -1.39 -4.27 -15.96
CA GLN A 128 -1.84 -4.17 -17.35
C GLN A 128 -2.22 -2.73 -17.73
N ALA A 129 -2.90 -2.02 -16.84
CA ALA A 129 -3.32 -0.62 -17.06
C ALA A 129 -2.12 0.35 -17.09
N ASP A 130 -1.16 0.16 -16.18
CA ASP A 130 0.09 0.92 -16.14
C ASP A 130 1.31 0.01 -15.93
N PRO A 131 1.89 -0.54 -17.00
CA PRO A 131 3.05 -1.43 -16.91
C PRO A 131 4.33 -0.76 -16.37
N LYS A 132 4.35 0.56 -16.29
CA LYS A 132 5.48 1.36 -15.77
C LYS A 132 5.27 1.82 -14.33
N ASN A 133 4.16 1.45 -13.69
CA ASN A 133 3.89 1.77 -12.30
C ASN A 133 4.74 0.90 -11.36
N PRO A 134 5.76 1.44 -10.69
CA PRO A 134 6.65 0.64 -9.84
C PRO A 134 5.92 0.09 -8.60
N PHE A 135 4.87 0.80 -8.12
CA PHE A 135 4.06 0.32 -7.00
C PHE A 135 3.23 -0.91 -7.37
N ALA A 136 2.58 -0.90 -8.54
CA ALA A 136 1.80 -2.05 -9.02
C ALA A 136 2.70 -3.28 -9.20
N VAL A 137 3.86 -3.09 -9.83
CA VAL A 137 4.82 -4.17 -10.08
C VAL A 137 5.40 -4.71 -8.77
N SER A 138 5.82 -3.85 -7.83
CA SER A 138 6.36 -4.29 -6.54
C SER A 138 5.29 -4.96 -5.66
N ALA A 139 4.05 -4.46 -5.68
CA ALA A 139 2.94 -5.06 -4.93
C ALA A 139 2.61 -6.47 -5.44
N LEU A 140 2.64 -6.69 -6.76
CA LEU A 140 2.48 -8.04 -7.34
C LEU A 140 3.62 -8.97 -6.90
N GLY A 141 4.87 -8.49 -6.88
CA GLY A 141 6.02 -9.23 -6.32
C GLY A 141 5.80 -9.60 -4.86
N GLY A 142 5.38 -8.63 -4.04
CA GLY A 142 5.02 -8.84 -2.64
C GLY A 142 3.90 -9.87 -2.45
N TRP A 143 2.88 -9.83 -3.31
CA TRP A 143 1.81 -10.81 -3.31
C TRP A 143 2.32 -12.25 -3.53
N HIS A 144 3.21 -12.46 -4.51
CA HIS A 144 3.83 -13.77 -4.75
C HIS A 144 4.57 -14.28 -3.50
N ILE A 145 5.37 -13.43 -2.85
CA ILE A 145 6.10 -13.78 -1.62
C ILE A 145 5.14 -14.16 -0.49
N GLU A 146 4.11 -13.36 -0.24
CA GLU A 146 3.14 -13.60 0.83
C GLU A 146 2.37 -14.91 0.64
N VAL A 147 1.96 -15.22 -0.59
CA VAL A 147 1.23 -16.46 -0.90
C VAL A 147 2.14 -17.69 -0.76
N VAL A 148 3.41 -17.60 -1.22
CA VAL A 148 4.40 -18.67 -1.03
C VAL A 148 4.69 -18.89 0.45
N ARG A 149 4.87 -17.82 1.21
CA ARG A 149 5.14 -17.89 2.65
C ARG A 149 3.97 -18.49 3.44
N GLY A 150 2.72 -18.10 3.09
CA GLY A 150 1.52 -18.54 3.81
C GLY A 150 1.06 -19.95 3.48
N GLY A 151 1.32 -20.46 2.28
CA GLY A 151 0.84 -21.76 1.78
C GLY A 151 1.94 -22.78 1.46
N GLY A 152 3.20 -22.37 1.48
CA GLY A 152 4.32 -23.15 0.95
C GLY A 152 4.37 -23.14 -0.58
N ALA A 153 5.57 -23.36 -1.14
CA ALA A 153 5.83 -23.20 -2.58
C ALA A 153 4.93 -24.07 -3.48
N PHE A 154 4.66 -25.31 -3.07
CA PHE A 154 3.85 -26.23 -3.86
C PHE A 154 2.39 -25.77 -3.99
N LEU A 155 1.72 -25.48 -2.87
CA LEU A 155 0.31 -25.05 -2.89
C LEU A 155 0.15 -23.66 -3.49
N ALA A 156 1.08 -22.75 -3.21
CA ALA A 156 1.09 -21.41 -3.79
C ALA A 156 1.12 -21.46 -5.32
N ARG A 157 2.01 -22.28 -5.87
CA ARG A 157 2.11 -22.49 -7.32
C ARG A 157 0.87 -23.18 -7.90
N ALA A 158 0.41 -24.26 -7.28
CA ALA A 158 -0.69 -25.07 -7.80
C ALA A 158 -2.04 -24.31 -7.81
N LEU A 159 -2.30 -23.49 -6.77
CA LEU A 159 -3.59 -22.81 -6.59
C LEU A 159 -3.63 -21.41 -7.21
N TYR A 160 -2.50 -20.71 -7.22
CA TYR A 160 -2.45 -19.29 -7.56
C TYR A 160 -1.37 -18.93 -8.58
N GLY A 161 -0.53 -19.86 -9.01
CA GLY A 161 0.64 -19.59 -9.86
C GLY A 161 1.73 -18.77 -9.16
N ALA A 162 1.65 -18.64 -7.82
CA ALA A 162 2.59 -17.84 -7.07
C ALA A 162 3.92 -18.57 -6.90
N THR A 163 5.03 -17.87 -7.21
CA THR A 163 6.39 -18.40 -7.09
C THR A 163 7.36 -17.34 -6.58
N GLU A 164 8.37 -17.76 -5.86
CA GLU A 164 9.50 -16.93 -5.44
C GLU A 164 10.25 -16.34 -6.65
N LYS A 165 10.46 -17.14 -7.70
CA LYS A 165 11.13 -16.69 -8.92
C LYS A 165 10.46 -15.49 -9.57
N GLU A 166 9.14 -15.55 -9.69
CA GLU A 166 8.34 -14.45 -10.25
C GLU A 166 8.38 -13.21 -9.36
N ALA A 167 8.30 -13.40 -8.04
CA ALA A 167 8.42 -12.30 -7.09
C ALA A 167 9.73 -11.52 -7.26
N LEU A 168 10.85 -12.24 -7.37
CA LEU A 168 12.17 -11.62 -7.53
C LEU A 168 12.27 -10.86 -8.86
N ALA A 169 11.77 -11.43 -9.96
CA ALA A 169 11.75 -10.76 -11.26
C ALA A 169 10.90 -9.48 -11.25
N LEU A 170 9.75 -9.50 -10.55
CA LEU A 170 8.91 -8.32 -10.37
C LEU A 170 9.58 -7.25 -9.50
N PHE A 171 10.26 -7.63 -8.42
CA PHE A 171 11.03 -6.70 -7.61
C PHE A 171 12.17 -6.04 -8.41
N ASP A 172 12.93 -6.82 -9.20
CA ASP A 172 13.98 -6.29 -10.07
C ASP A 172 13.41 -5.30 -11.09
N ARG A 173 12.25 -5.62 -11.67
CA ARG A 173 11.54 -4.72 -12.58
C ARG A 173 11.07 -3.44 -11.88
N ALA A 174 10.49 -3.53 -10.69
CA ALA A 174 9.98 -2.37 -9.94
C ALA A 174 11.12 -1.40 -9.59
N VAL A 175 12.23 -1.92 -9.07
CA VAL A 175 13.43 -1.12 -8.75
C VAL A 175 14.03 -0.48 -10.00
N LYS A 176 14.05 -1.20 -11.14
CA LYS A 176 14.54 -0.65 -12.41
C LYS A 176 13.64 0.46 -12.98
N LEU A 177 12.32 0.38 -12.75
CA LEU A 177 11.36 1.40 -13.20
C LEU A 177 11.54 2.74 -12.48
N ASP A 178 11.87 2.69 -11.19
CA ASP A 178 12.11 3.90 -10.38
C ASP A 178 13.19 3.63 -9.32
N PRO A 179 14.49 3.75 -9.70
CA PRO A 179 15.60 3.45 -8.81
C PRO A 179 15.75 4.40 -7.62
N GLY A 180 15.05 5.53 -7.64
CA GLY A 180 15.03 6.51 -6.54
C GLY A 180 13.82 6.39 -5.61
N ASN A 181 12.99 5.36 -5.76
CA ASN A 181 11.74 5.24 -5.02
C ASN A 181 11.95 4.63 -3.64
N VAL A 182 11.86 5.47 -2.61
CA VAL A 182 12.01 5.06 -1.19
C VAL A 182 11.06 3.92 -0.83
N ALA A 183 9.77 4.05 -1.19
CA ALA A 183 8.74 3.10 -0.78
C ALA A 183 8.92 1.74 -1.47
N VAL A 184 9.33 1.71 -2.74
CA VAL A 184 9.59 0.46 -3.48
C VAL A 184 10.76 -0.29 -2.85
N HIS A 185 11.91 0.36 -2.65
CA HIS A 185 13.08 -0.25 -2.01
C HIS A 185 12.75 -0.78 -0.61
N TYR A 186 12.06 0.03 0.20
CA TYR A 186 11.64 -0.38 1.53
C TYR A 186 10.72 -1.61 1.51
N GLN A 187 9.72 -1.63 0.62
CA GLN A 187 8.76 -2.75 0.53
C GLN A 187 9.42 -4.04 0.02
N VAL A 188 10.36 -3.95 -0.91
CA VAL A 188 11.15 -5.10 -1.37
C VAL A 188 11.95 -5.67 -0.20
N ALA A 189 12.69 -4.83 0.53
CA ALA A 189 13.45 -5.26 1.69
C ALA A 189 12.57 -5.90 2.77
N LEU A 190 11.43 -5.25 3.11
CA LEU A 190 10.50 -5.74 4.12
C LEU A 190 9.87 -7.09 3.73
N SER A 191 9.53 -7.27 2.44
CA SER A 191 9.00 -8.53 1.92
C SER A 191 10.02 -9.66 2.04
N LEU A 192 11.27 -9.41 1.65
CA LEU A 192 12.36 -10.40 1.72
C LEU A 192 12.76 -10.71 3.17
N LEU A 193 12.74 -9.71 4.07
CA LEU A 193 12.96 -9.89 5.51
C LEU A 193 11.92 -10.84 6.13
N GLY A 194 10.67 -10.69 5.77
CA GLY A 194 9.60 -11.55 6.27
C GLY A 194 9.53 -12.92 5.60
N PHE A 195 10.21 -13.11 4.47
CA PHE A 195 10.23 -14.36 3.73
C PHE A 195 11.40 -15.24 4.14
N ASP A 196 12.64 -14.77 3.92
CA ASP A 196 13.88 -15.47 4.28
C ASP A 196 15.03 -14.47 4.41
N ALA A 197 15.21 -13.97 5.63
CA ALA A 197 16.20 -12.94 5.94
C ALA A 197 17.65 -13.40 5.73
N GLU A 198 17.93 -14.68 5.94
CA GLU A 198 19.26 -15.25 5.78
C GLU A 198 19.61 -15.40 4.29
N LYS A 199 18.74 -16.05 3.52
CA LYS A 199 18.92 -16.27 2.09
C LYS A 199 19.10 -14.95 1.32
N TYR A 200 18.35 -13.91 1.70
CA TYR A 200 18.33 -12.63 1.00
C TYR A 200 19.12 -11.53 1.70
N HIS A 201 19.96 -11.86 2.68
CA HIS A 201 20.66 -10.90 3.53
C HIS A 201 21.36 -9.77 2.74
N ALA A 202 22.18 -10.11 1.75
CA ALA A 202 22.91 -9.11 0.95
C ALA A 202 21.95 -8.18 0.17
N ARG A 203 20.90 -8.74 -0.42
CA ARG A 203 19.89 -7.96 -1.14
C ARG A 203 19.10 -7.07 -0.21
N ILE A 204 18.65 -7.57 0.93
CA ILE A 204 17.95 -6.79 1.96
C ILE A 204 18.77 -5.57 2.37
N GLN A 205 20.06 -5.76 2.65
CA GLN A 205 20.95 -4.64 2.98
C GLN A 205 21.06 -3.62 1.85
N ALA A 206 21.17 -4.08 0.61
CA ALA A 206 21.24 -3.19 -0.56
C ALA A 206 19.98 -2.35 -0.71
N GLU A 207 18.80 -2.98 -0.63
CA GLU A 207 17.50 -2.31 -0.74
C GLU A 207 17.26 -1.33 0.42
N LEU A 208 17.59 -1.69 1.66
CA LEU A 208 17.48 -0.77 2.81
C LEU A 208 18.39 0.44 2.65
N ARG A 209 19.65 0.26 2.20
CA ARG A 209 20.56 1.38 1.93
C ARG A 209 20.05 2.26 0.80
N ALA A 210 19.49 1.68 -0.26
CA ALA A 210 18.91 2.43 -1.36
C ALA A 210 17.70 3.28 -0.89
N ALA A 211 16.80 2.71 -0.08
CA ALA A 211 15.69 3.44 0.52
C ALA A 211 16.17 4.63 1.39
N ILE A 212 17.23 4.45 2.17
CA ILE A 212 17.80 5.48 3.03
C ILE A 212 18.45 6.60 2.20
N ALA A 213 19.15 6.25 1.11
CA ALA A 213 19.89 7.19 0.28
C ALA A 213 19.01 7.97 -0.70
N ALA A 214 17.82 7.46 -1.03
CA ALA A 214 16.90 8.11 -1.96
C ALA A 214 16.30 9.42 -1.36
N THR A 215 15.74 10.27 -2.21
CA THR A 215 15.08 11.50 -1.77
C THR A 215 13.61 11.21 -1.44
N ALA A 216 13.22 11.38 -0.18
CA ALA A 216 11.84 11.23 0.22
C ALA A 216 10.99 12.42 -0.26
N ALA A 217 9.98 12.16 -1.07
CA ALA A 217 9.06 13.17 -1.60
C ALA A 217 7.83 13.39 -0.71
N THR A 218 7.55 12.47 0.22
CA THR A 218 6.37 12.51 1.09
C THR A 218 6.74 12.22 2.54
N ALA A 219 5.88 12.66 3.48
CA ALA A 219 6.00 12.31 4.90
C ALA A 219 5.98 10.79 5.12
N TYR A 220 5.20 10.05 4.33
CA TYR A 220 5.19 8.59 4.35
C TYR A 220 6.56 7.99 4.02
N GLU A 221 7.17 8.45 2.92
CA GLU A 221 8.51 7.97 2.52
C GLU A 221 9.57 8.31 3.54
N LYS A 222 9.48 9.49 4.19
CA LYS A 222 10.38 9.84 5.29
C LYS A 222 10.28 8.84 6.44
N LYS A 223 9.07 8.42 6.80
CA LYS A 223 8.87 7.36 7.80
C LYS A 223 9.37 6.00 7.33
N MET A 224 9.28 5.68 6.03
CA MET A 224 9.88 4.45 5.50
C MET A 224 11.41 4.49 5.57
N GLN A 225 12.05 5.65 5.38
CA GLN A 225 13.49 5.82 5.59
C GLN A 225 13.89 5.59 7.05
N ASP A 226 13.13 6.16 8.01
CA ASP A 226 13.38 5.95 9.43
C ASP A 226 13.30 4.45 9.78
N ARG A 227 12.28 3.75 9.29
CA ARG A 227 12.11 2.29 9.47
C ARG A 227 13.20 1.49 8.75
N ALA A 228 13.60 1.90 7.55
CA ALA A 228 14.69 1.26 6.81
C ALA A 228 16.01 1.35 7.58
N ASN A 229 16.30 2.51 8.18
CA ASN A 229 17.51 2.71 8.99
C ASN A 229 17.50 1.82 10.24
N GLU A 230 16.35 1.73 10.93
CA GLU A 230 16.18 0.83 12.07
C GLU A 230 16.39 -0.64 11.67
N LEU A 231 15.70 -1.09 10.60
CA LEU A 231 15.83 -2.47 10.11
C LEU A 231 17.26 -2.78 9.68
N LEU A 232 17.97 -1.86 9.02
CA LEU A 232 19.37 -2.05 8.63
C LEU A 232 20.27 -2.22 9.85
N GLY A 233 20.04 -1.48 10.93
CA GLY A 233 20.72 -1.63 12.20
C GLY A 233 20.50 -3.02 12.80
N LEU A 234 19.25 -3.50 12.82
CA LEU A 234 18.89 -4.82 13.33
C LEU A 234 19.45 -5.95 12.47
N VAL A 235 19.41 -5.84 11.15
CA VAL A 235 20.00 -6.83 10.21
C VAL A 235 21.50 -6.97 10.41
N ASN A 236 22.20 -5.88 10.71
CA ASN A 236 23.65 -5.90 10.84
C ASN A 236 24.14 -6.42 12.19
N ARG A 237 23.46 -6.08 13.28
CA ARG A 237 23.98 -6.29 14.66
C ARG A 237 22.90 -6.55 15.70
N GLY A 238 21.62 -6.61 15.31
CA GLY A 238 20.53 -6.79 16.27
C GLY A 238 20.32 -8.25 16.66
N PRO A 239 19.69 -8.49 17.83
CA PRO A 239 19.21 -9.81 18.18
C PRO A 239 18.15 -10.27 17.16
N GLN A 240 18.22 -11.54 16.75
CA GLN A 240 17.33 -12.10 15.72
C GLN A 240 15.85 -12.01 16.12
N GLU A 241 15.53 -12.24 17.37
CA GLU A 241 14.16 -12.13 17.92
C GLU A 241 13.59 -10.71 17.80
N VAL A 242 14.40 -9.70 18.03
CA VAL A 242 14.01 -8.28 17.89
C VAL A 242 13.76 -7.95 16.42
N LEU A 243 14.62 -8.42 15.51
CA LEU A 243 14.43 -8.26 14.08
C LEU A 243 13.11 -8.89 13.62
N VAL A 244 12.85 -10.14 14.00
CA VAL A 244 11.62 -10.87 13.62
C VAL A 244 10.38 -10.13 14.12
N ALA A 245 10.36 -9.73 15.40
CA ALA A 245 9.24 -8.99 15.98
C ALA A 245 9.00 -7.66 15.26
N ARG A 246 10.08 -6.92 14.94
CA ARG A 246 10.00 -5.64 14.24
C ARG A 246 9.50 -5.79 12.80
N VAL A 247 9.97 -6.80 12.08
CA VAL A 247 9.53 -7.11 10.72
C VAL A 247 8.04 -7.45 10.71
N ARG A 248 7.58 -8.32 11.63
CA ARG A 248 6.15 -8.67 11.74
C ARG A 248 5.29 -7.44 12.01
N LYS A 249 5.72 -6.57 12.93
CA LYS A 249 5.02 -5.32 13.25
C LYS A 249 4.91 -4.42 12.00
N TYR A 250 6.01 -4.20 11.28
CA TYR A 250 6.02 -3.36 10.09
C TYR A 250 5.26 -3.97 8.90
N GLN A 251 5.12 -5.29 8.88
CA GLN A 251 4.24 -5.98 7.94
C GLN A 251 2.75 -5.94 8.34
N GLY A 252 2.40 -5.39 9.50
CA GLY A 252 1.01 -5.29 9.98
C GLY A 252 0.43 -6.63 10.46
N TYR A 253 1.27 -7.51 11.00
CA TYR A 253 0.78 -8.69 11.73
C TYR A 253 0.33 -8.27 13.13
N PRO A 254 -0.78 -8.81 13.63
CA PRO A 254 -1.14 -8.67 15.04
C PRO A 254 -0.08 -9.33 15.93
N ASP A 255 0.04 -8.80 17.16
CA ASP A 255 0.90 -9.35 18.22
C ASP A 255 0.46 -10.74 18.67
#